data_c30b5256c076f8651d0f849330b98cfc
#
_entry.id   c30b5256c076f8651d0f849330b98cfc
#
_cell.length_a   1.000
_cell.length_b   1.000
_cell.length_c   1.000
_cell.angle_alpha   90.00
_cell.angle_beta   90.00
_cell.angle_gamma   90.00
#
_symmetry.space_group_name_H-M   'P 1'
#
loop_
_entity.id
_entity.type
_entity.pdbx_description
1 polymer ?
#
loop_
_entity_poly.entity_id
_entity_poly.type
_entity_poly.pdbx_seq_one_letter_code
_entity_poly.pdbx_strand_id
1 'polypeptide(L)'
;MTRLVLVALALGLSNFAASIGIGLAGVDARVRLRVGVTFGIFEATMPVVGLFLGDHLAHAIGSASAYVGGGLLVATGAYGVIQARRGGPESIPIGGSSMALIVTAAALSVDNLVAGFA
;
A
#
# COMPACT_ATOMS: atom_id res chain seq x y z
N MET A 1 3.00 -3.17 21.37
CA MET A 1 4.06 -2.24 20.89
C MET A 1 4.93 -2.87 19.82
N THR A 2 5.57 -4.00 20.07
CA THR A 2 6.48 -4.64 19.09
C THR A 2 5.83 -4.93 17.73
N ARG A 3 4.58 -5.38 17.71
CA ARG A 3 3.85 -5.66 16.46
C ARG A 3 3.64 -4.40 15.62
N LEU A 4 3.26 -3.29 16.24
CA LEU A 4 3.09 -2.00 15.56
C LEU A 4 4.40 -1.48 14.98
N VAL A 5 5.50 -1.64 15.72
CA VAL A 5 6.84 -1.25 15.24
C VAL A 5 7.25 -2.09 14.03
N LEU A 6 7.01 -3.41 14.06
CA LEU A 6 7.33 -4.29 12.94
C LEU A 6 6.51 -3.95 11.70
N VAL A 7 5.21 -3.68 11.85
CA VAL A 7 4.34 -3.26 10.73
C VAL A 7 4.81 -1.90 10.18
N ALA A 8 5.09 -0.93 11.04
CA ALA A 8 5.59 0.38 10.62
C ALA A 8 6.93 0.28 9.89
N LEU A 9 7.85 -0.58 10.36
CA LEU A 9 9.13 -0.82 9.69
C LEU A 9 8.93 -1.50 8.32
N ALA A 10 8.05 -2.49 8.23
CA ALA A 10 7.76 -3.17 6.97
C ALA A 10 7.16 -2.23 5.93
N LEU A 11 6.17 -1.41 6.32
CA LEU A 11 5.57 -0.39 5.46
C LEU A 11 6.60 0.70 5.07
N GLY A 12 7.40 1.16 6.02
CA GLY A 12 8.45 2.15 5.77
C GLY A 12 9.53 1.64 4.81
N LEU A 13 9.87 0.35 4.87
CA LEU A 13 10.86 -0.25 3.98
C LEU A 13 10.36 -0.34 2.53
N SER A 14 9.09 -0.68 2.32
CA SER A 14 8.50 -0.71 0.97
C SER A 14 8.49 0.68 0.34
N ASN A 15 8.14 1.71 1.10
CA ASN A 15 8.15 3.11 0.67
C ASN A 15 9.56 3.62 0.37
N PHE A 16 10.52 3.23 1.19
CA PHE A 16 11.92 3.54 0.97
C PHE A 16 12.43 2.93 -0.34
N ALA A 17 12.12 1.67 -0.62
CA ALA A 17 12.49 1.01 -1.87
C ALA A 17 11.86 1.68 -3.10
N ALA A 18 10.57 2.05 -3.03
CA ALA A 18 9.87 2.79 -4.07
C ALA A 18 10.51 4.17 -4.32
N SER A 19 10.88 4.88 -3.24
CA SER A 19 11.54 6.19 -3.33
C SER A 19 12.90 6.14 -4.00
N ILE A 20 13.69 5.08 -3.74
CA ILE A 20 14.96 4.85 -4.43
C ILE A 20 14.71 4.62 -5.92
N GLY A 21 13.73 3.79 -6.28
CA GLY A 21 13.38 3.52 -7.69
C GLY A 21 13.02 4.81 -8.45
N ILE A 22 12.23 5.68 -7.85
CA ILE A 22 11.87 6.98 -8.43
C ILE A 22 13.08 7.92 -8.51
N GLY A 23 13.94 7.91 -7.50
CA GLY A 23 15.16 8.72 -7.50
C GLY A 23 16.15 8.34 -8.60
N LEU A 24 16.31 7.04 -8.85
CA LEU A 24 17.19 6.51 -9.89
C LEU A 24 16.65 6.72 -11.32
N ALA A 25 15.35 6.91 -11.48
CA ALA A 25 14.72 7.16 -12.78
C ALA A 25 15.05 8.55 -13.38
N GLY A 26 15.77 9.41 -12.66
CA GLY A 26 16.24 10.71 -13.17
C GLY A 26 15.12 11.70 -13.48
N VAL A 27 13.97 11.59 -12.82
CA VAL A 27 12.79 12.42 -13.05
C VAL A 27 12.93 13.83 -12.47
N ASP A 28 12.27 14.79 -13.12
CA ASP A 28 12.18 16.19 -12.68
C ASP A 28 11.69 16.33 -11.23
N ALA A 29 12.18 17.37 -10.54
CA ALA A 29 11.78 17.65 -9.15
C ALA A 29 10.26 17.82 -8.98
N ARG A 30 9.58 18.42 -9.96
CA ARG A 30 8.12 18.58 -9.95
C ARG A 30 7.38 17.24 -10.04
N VAL A 31 7.86 16.35 -10.91
CA VAL A 31 7.29 15.00 -11.06
C VAL A 31 7.52 14.21 -9.78
N ARG A 32 8.71 14.26 -9.22
CA ARG A 32 9.07 13.62 -7.96
C ARG A 32 8.17 14.08 -6.81
N LEU A 33 7.95 15.41 -6.70
CA LEU A 33 7.07 15.98 -5.69
C LEU A 33 5.62 15.51 -5.88
N ARG A 34 5.11 15.55 -7.11
CA ARG A 34 3.74 15.09 -7.44
C ARG A 34 3.54 13.63 -7.06
N VAL A 35 4.45 12.77 -7.47
CA VAL A 35 4.42 11.33 -7.15
C VAL A 35 4.48 11.14 -5.64
N GLY A 36 5.45 11.77 -4.97
CA GLY A 36 5.62 11.66 -3.52
C GLY A 36 4.41 12.12 -2.74
N VAL A 37 3.79 13.25 -3.10
CA VAL A 37 2.57 13.75 -2.44
C VAL A 37 1.39 12.81 -2.68
N THR A 38 1.18 12.36 -3.93
CA THR A 38 0.07 11.46 -4.25
C THR A 38 0.19 10.15 -3.48
N PHE A 39 1.34 9.50 -3.56
CA PHE A 39 1.57 8.25 -2.83
C PHE A 39 1.51 8.45 -1.31
N GLY A 40 2.11 9.53 -0.79
CA GLY A 40 2.09 9.85 0.63
C GLY A 40 0.68 10.03 1.19
N ILE A 41 -0.22 10.66 0.44
CA ILE A 41 -1.63 10.80 0.82
C ILE A 41 -2.30 9.42 0.91
N PHE A 42 -2.15 8.58 -0.13
CA PHE A 42 -2.74 7.24 -0.12
C PHE A 42 -2.17 6.37 0.99
N GLU A 43 -0.87 6.39 1.20
CA GLU A 43 -0.22 5.62 2.25
C GLU A 43 -0.61 6.05 3.66
N ALA A 44 -0.84 7.34 3.89
CA ALA A 44 -1.32 7.84 5.16
C ALA A 44 -2.80 7.55 5.40
N THR A 45 -3.63 7.60 4.35
CA THR A 45 -5.08 7.46 4.48
C THR A 45 -5.56 6.00 4.42
N MET A 46 -4.91 5.14 3.62
CA MET A 46 -5.35 3.76 3.43
C MET A 46 -5.35 2.92 4.71
N PRO A 47 -4.34 2.98 5.60
CA PRO A 47 -4.41 2.28 6.88
C PRO A 47 -5.55 2.75 7.77
N VAL A 48 -5.87 4.07 7.74
CA VAL A 48 -6.98 4.64 8.53
C VAL A 48 -8.31 4.14 7.99
N VAL A 49 -8.49 4.13 6.67
CA VAL A 49 -9.69 3.57 6.02
C VAL A 49 -9.81 2.08 6.34
N GLY A 50 -8.70 1.34 6.25
CA GLY A 50 -8.66 -0.09 6.59
C GLY A 50 -9.08 -0.35 8.04
N LEU A 51 -8.54 0.43 8.98
CA LEU A 51 -8.91 0.34 10.40
C LEU A 51 -10.41 0.61 10.63
N PHE A 52 -10.94 1.64 9.96
CA PHE A 52 -12.37 1.98 10.05
C PHE A 52 -13.27 0.86 9.53
N LEU A 53 -12.91 0.28 8.38
CA LEU A 53 -13.62 -0.86 7.80
C LEU A 53 -13.52 -2.11 8.70
N GLY A 54 -12.33 -2.36 9.25
CA GLY A 54 -12.09 -3.48 10.16
C GLY A 54 -12.91 -3.38 11.44
N ASP A 55 -12.98 -2.19 12.02
CA ASP A 55 -13.80 -1.92 13.21
C ASP A 55 -15.29 -2.15 12.94
N HIS A 56 -15.81 -1.64 11.82
CA HIS A 56 -17.20 -1.88 11.41
C HIS A 56 -17.50 -3.36 11.19
N LEU A 57 -16.58 -4.08 10.56
CA LEU A 57 -16.74 -5.51 10.34
C LEU A 57 -16.69 -6.29 11.65
N ALA A 58 -15.82 -5.90 12.58
CA ALA A 58 -15.74 -6.52 13.91
C ALA A 58 -17.05 -6.37 14.69
N HIS A 59 -17.72 -5.22 14.57
CA HIS A 59 -19.04 -5.01 15.17
C HIS A 59 -20.14 -5.85 14.50
N ALA A 60 -20.04 -6.10 13.19
CA ALA A 60 -21.05 -6.85 12.44
C ALA A 60 -20.92 -8.38 12.62
N ILE A 61 -19.71 -8.92 12.61
CA ILE A 61 -19.46 -10.38 12.60
C ILE A 61 -18.61 -10.89 13.77
N GLY A 62 -18.26 -10.01 14.71
CA GLY A 62 -17.54 -10.38 15.92
C GLY A 62 -16.15 -10.98 15.63
N SER A 63 -15.82 -12.07 16.32
CA SER A 63 -14.51 -12.74 16.22
C SER A 63 -14.18 -13.29 14.82
N ALA A 64 -15.19 -13.49 13.96
CA ALA A 64 -14.94 -13.91 12.57
C ALA A 64 -14.21 -12.84 11.74
N SER A 65 -14.26 -11.57 12.14
CA SER A 65 -13.51 -10.48 11.49
C SER A 65 -12.00 -10.73 11.46
N ALA A 66 -11.43 -11.35 12.50
CA ALA A 66 -10.02 -11.70 12.57
C ALA A 66 -9.62 -12.71 11.48
N TYR A 67 -10.50 -13.67 11.18
CA TYR A 67 -10.25 -14.62 10.08
C TYR A 67 -10.33 -13.97 8.71
N VAL A 68 -11.25 -13.01 8.53
CA VAL A 68 -11.36 -12.23 7.30
C VAL A 68 -10.12 -11.36 7.11
N GLY A 69 -9.70 -10.63 8.13
CA GLY A 69 -8.48 -9.80 8.08
C GLY A 69 -7.22 -10.64 7.82
N GLY A 70 -7.06 -11.74 8.56
CA GLY A 70 -5.95 -12.67 8.36
C GLY A 70 -5.95 -13.31 6.96
N GLY A 71 -7.12 -13.69 6.46
CA GLY A 71 -7.29 -14.23 5.11
C GLY A 71 -6.89 -13.22 4.02
N LEU A 72 -7.30 -11.96 4.18
CA LEU A 72 -6.91 -10.88 3.27
C LEU A 72 -5.40 -10.64 3.27
N LEU A 73 -4.76 -10.64 4.44
CA LEU A 73 -3.29 -10.50 4.54
C LEU A 73 -2.56 -11.64 3.82
N VAL A 74 -3.01 -12.88 4.03
CA VAL A 74 -2.43 -14.06 3.34
C VAL A 74 -2.64 -13.95 1.84
N ALA A 75 -3.85 -13.60 1.39
CA ALA A 75 -4.17 -13.46 -0.04
C ALA A 75 -3.32 -12.34 -0.69
N THR A 76 -3.21 -11.19 -0.03
CA THR A 76 -2.40 -10.06 -0.53
C THR A 76 -0.92 -10.41 -0.58
N GLY A 77 -0.41 -11.08 0.46
CA GLY A 77 0.98 -11.54 0.49
C GLY A 77 1.28 -12.58 -0.60
N ALA A 78 0.38 -13.56 -0.79
CA ALA A 78 0.49 -14.55 -1.86
C ALA A 78 0.46 -13.90 -3.25
N TYR A 79 -0.44 -12.95 -3.46
CA TYR A 79 -0.51 -12.18 -4.70
C TYR A 79 0.80 -11.43 -4.96
N GLY A 80 1.36 -10.75 -3.95
CA GLY A 80 2.64 -10.05 -4.05
C GLY A 80 3.79 -10.97 -4.44
N VAL A 81 3.87 -12.17 -3.85
CA VAL A 81 4.88 -13.17 -4.20
C VAL A 81 4.71 -13.66 -5.65
N ILE A 82 3.48 -13.92 -6.09
CA ILE A 82 3.20 -14.34 -7.47
C ILE A 82 3.59 -13.24 -8.45
N GLN A 83 3.26 -12.00 -8.17
CA GLN A 83 3.64 -10.84 -9.00
C GLN A 83 5.15 -10.68 -9.09
N ALA A 84 5.86 -10.78 -7.97
CA ALA A 84 7.31 -10.68 -7.95
C ALA A 84 7.99 -11.77 -8.81
N ARG A 85 7.42 -12.99 -8.82
CA ARG A 85 7.91 -14.09 -9.65
C ARG A 85 7.61 -13.93 -11.14
N ARG A 86 6.56 -13.20 -11.50
CA ARG A 86 6.13 -12.97 -12.89
C ARG A 86 6.85 -11.81 -13.59
N GLY A 87 7.76 -11.13 -12.94
CA GLY A 87 8.55 -10.06 -13.57
C GLY A 87 8.47 -8.70 -12.86
N GLY A 88 7.94 -8.69 -11.66
CA GLY A 88 7.87 -7.50 -10.82
C GLY A 88 6.68 -6.57 -11.13
N PRO A 89 6.52 -5.51 -10.34
CA PRO A 89 5.45 -4.56 -10.52
C PRO A 89 5.59 -3.84 -11.86
N GLU A 90 4.46 -3.58 -12.50
CA GLU A 90 4.41 -2.69 -13.66
C GLU A 90 5.07 -1.35 -13.31
N SER A 91 5.84 -0.80 -14.25
CA SER A 91 6.49 0.49 -14.06
C SER A 91 5.44 1.55 -13.71
N ILE A 92 5.72 2.30 -12.63
CA ILE A 92 4.85 3.43 -12.25
C ILE A 92 4.79 4.39 -13.44
N PRO A 93 3.61 4.80 -13.92
CA PRO A 93 3.48 5.71 -15.06
C PRO A 93 3.85 7.14 -14.64
N ILE A 94 5.15 7.40 -14.52
CA ILE A 94 5.72 8.66 -14.04
C ILE A 94 5.41 9.82 -15.00
N GLY A 95 5.29 9.54 -16.30
CA GLY A 95 4.98 10.53 -17.34
C GLY A 95 3.53 10.56 -17.81
N GLY A 96 2.64 9.81 -17.16
CA GLY A 96 1.23 9.69 -17.55
C GLY A 96 0.33 10.81 -17.02
N SER A 97 -0.97 10.68 -17.31
CA SER A 97 -1.99 11.60 -16.80
C SER A 97 -2.07 11.53 -15.26
N SER A 98 -2.53 12.61 -14.64
CA SER A 98 -2.75 12.64 -13.18
C SER A 98 -3.71 11.54 -12.72
N MET A 99 -4.68 11.17 -13.56
CA MET A 99 -5.62 10.08 -13.28
C MET A 99 -4.91 8.72 -13.22
N ALA A 100 -4.01 8.43 -14.15
CA ALA A 100 -3.22 7.19 -14.15
C ALA A 100 -2.35 7.09 -12.89
N LEU A 101 -1.74 8.19 -12.45
CA LEU A 101 -0.96 8.25 -11.22
C LEU A 101 -1.82 7.96 -9.98
N ILE A 102 -3.02 8.56 -9.89
CA ILE A 102 -3.96 8.35 -8.78
C ILE A 102 -4.42 6.90 -8.73
N VAL A 103 -4.82 6.32 -9.86
CA VAL A 103 -5.25 4.92 -9.92
C VAL A 103 -4.12 3.97 -9.53
N THR A 104 -2.90 4.23 -9.99
CA THR A 104 -1.73 3.42 -9.63
C THR A 104 -1.40 3.54 -8.14
N ALA A 105 -1.41 4.76 -7.60
CA ALA A 105 -1.18 4.98 -6.17
C ALA A 105 -2.23 4.28 -5.31
N ALA A 106 -3.51 4.36 -5.69
CA ALA A 106 -4.59 3.65 -5.01
C ALA A 106 -4.40 2.12 -5.07
N ALA A 107 -4.09 1.58 -6.25
CA ALA A 107 -3.88 0.14 -6.43
C ALA A 107 -2.69 -0.39 -5.62
N LEU A 108 -1.58 0.35 -5.58
CA LEU A 108 -0.38 -0.04 -4.83
C LEU A 108 -0.53 0.17 -3.31
N SER A 109 -1.51 0.95 -2.87
CA SER A 109 -1.77 1.18 -1.44
C SER A 109 -2.84 0.24 -0.85
N VAL A 110 -3.32 -0.73 -1.63
CA VAL A 110 -4.29 -1.74 -1.14
C VAL A 110 -3.69 -2.60 -0.03
N ASP A 111 -2.41 -2.89 -0.07
CA ASP A 111 -1.69 -3.59 1.00
C ASP A 111 -1.76 -2.81 2.32
N ASN A 112 -1.61 -1.50 2.29
CA ASN A 112 -1.73 -0.62 3.46
C ASN A 112 -3.17 -0.60 4.01
N LEU A 113 -4.17 -0.61 3.12
CA LEU A 113 -5.57 -0.74 3.52
C LEU A 113 -5.82 -2.07 4.23
N VAL A 114 -5.31 -3.17 3.66
CA VAL A 114 -5.45 -4.51 4.25
C VAL A 114 -4.71 -4.60 5.59
N ALA A 115 -3.52 -3.99 5.71
CA ALA A 115 -2.78 -3.94 6.97
C ALA A 115 -3.54 -3.16 8.05
N GLY A 116 -4.20 -2.06 7.70
CA GLY A 116 -5.07 -1.32 8.62
C GLY A 116 -6.33 -2.07 9.00
N PHE A 117 -6.90 -2.83 8.06
CA PHE A 117 -8.10 -3.64 8.27
C PHE A 117 -7.86 -4.82 9.23
N ALA A 118 -6.72 -5.47 9.10
CA ALA A 118 -6.35 -6.65 9.90
C ALA A 118 -5.89 -6.28 11.30
#